data_158c5dab2c6514c35fdf7b7d008818c8
#
_entry.id   158c5dab2c6514c35fdf7b7d008818c8
#
_cell.length_a   1.000
_cell.length_b   1.000
_cell.length_c   1.000
_cell.angle_alpha   90.00
_cell.angle_beta   90.00
_cell.angle_gamma   90.00
#
_symmetry.space_group_name_H-M   'P 1'
#
loop_
_entity.id
_entity.type
_entity.pdbx_description
1 polymer ?
#
loop_
_entity_poly.entity_id
_entity_poly.type
_entity_poly.pdbx_seq_one_letter_code
_entity_poly.pdbx_strand_id
1 'polypeptide(L)'
;TSFANNIDREDTLQLSARNQLRAKVISVKHGGVLSTVKLELDPGQTMTATITREATDALALAPQTEVLGLCKATDVLVARR
;
A
#
# COMPACT_ATOMS: atom_id res chain seq x y z
N THR A 1 -14.59 4.76 13.41
CA THR A 1 -13.43 5.57 13.07
C THR A 1 -13.12 5.43 11.60
N SER A 2 -12.94 6.53 10.93
CA SER A 2 -12.63 6.46 9.52
C SER A 2 -11.22 5.93 9.30
N PHE A 3 -11.01 5.35 8.15
CA PHE A 3 -9.71 4.89 7.72
C PHE A 3 -8.67 6.00 7.82
N ALA A 4 -9.05 7.22 7.42
CA ALA A 4 -8.15 8.35 7.45
C ALA A 4 -7.67 8.68 8.87
N ASN A 5 -8.56 8.61 9.84
CA ASN A 5 -8.19 8.92 11.21
C ASN A 5 -7.17 7.94 11.77
N ASN A 6 -7.31 6.66 11.44
CA ASN A 6 -6.37 5.66 11.92
C ASN A 6 -5.01 5.81 11.27
N ILE A 7 -5.01 6.14 9.99
CA ILE A 7 -3.77 6.24 9.22
C ILE A 7 -3.00 7.51 9.55
N ASP A 8 -3.72 8.59 9.80
CA ASP A 8 -3.08 9.89 10.05
C ASP A 8 -2.45 9.97 11.42
N ARG A 9 -2.66 8.99 12.26
CA ARG A 9 -2.10 8.98 13.59
C ARG A 9 -0.73 8.35 13.57
N GLU A 10 0.28 9.16 13.66
CA GLU A 10 1.65 8.70 13.61
C GLU A 10 2.01 7.75 14.74
N ASP A 11 1.35 7.89 15.88
CA ASP A 11 1.61 7.02 17.02
C ASP A 11 1.20 5.57 16.77
N THR A 12 0.39 5.31 15.75
CA THR A 12 0.01 3.95 15.37
C THR A 12 0.94 3.32 14.35
N LEU A 13 1.78 4.14 13.70
CA LEU A 13 2.69 3.66 12.67
C LEU A 13 4.08 4.18 12.96
N GLN A 14 4.84 3.42 13.71
CA GLN A 14 6.21 3.79 14.05
C GLN A 14 7.16 3.27 13.00
N LEU A 15 7.09 3.87 11.83
CA LEU A 15 7.87 3.45 10.68
C LEU A 15 8.76 4.58 10.20
N SER A 16 9.86 4.20 9.55
CA SER A 16 10.76 5.17 8.96
C SER A 16 10.27 5.70 7.61
N ALA A 17 9.19 5.15 7.08
CA ALA A 17 8.66 5.57 5.80
C ALA A 17 8.02 6.95 5.93
N ARG A 18 8.44 7.88 5.08
CA ARG A 18 7.90 9.24 5.09
C ARG A 18 6.78 9.43 4.11
N ASN A 19 6.69 8.58 3.10
CA ASN A 19 5.63 8.66 2.12
C ASN A 19 4.56 7.64 2.47
N GLN A 20 3.43 8.15 2.92
CA GLN A 20 2.30 7.33 3.34
C GLN A 20 1.10 7.76 2.51
N LEU A 21 0.68 6.89 1.60
CA LEU A 21 -0.34 7.22 0.62
C LEU A 21 -1.57 6.36 0.86
N ARG A 22 -2.71 7.01 1.01
CA ARG A 22 -3.97 6.28 1.14
C ARG A 22 -4.30 5.66 -0.20
N ALA A 23 -4.70 4.42 -0.15
CA ALA A 23 -4.96 3.68 -1.37
C ALA A 23 -6.05 2.64 -1.14
N LYS A 24 -6.56 2.12 -2.24
CA LYS A 24 -7.53 1.05 -2.20
C LYS A 24 -6.99 -0.08 -3.06
N VAL A 25 -7.08 -1.30 -2.57
CA VAL A 25 -6.64 -2.45 -3.33
C VAL A 25 -7.57 -2.65 -4.52
N ILE A 26 -6.99 -2.72 -5.72
CA ILE A 26 -7.75 -3.01 -6.92
C ILE A 26 -7.77 -4.51 -7.16
N SER A 27 -6.60 -5.14 -7.06
CA SER A 27 -6.47 -6.55 -7.33
C SER A 27 -5.31 -7.14 -6.56
N VAL A 28 -5.40 -8.43 -6.30
CA VAL A 28 -4.34 -9.19 -5.66
C VAL A 28 -4.08 -10.41 -6.53
N LYS A 29 -2.83 -10.57 -6.93
CA LYS A 29 -2.44 -11.75 -7.71
C LYS A 29 -1.46 -12.55 -6.87
N HIS A 30 -1.88 -13.73 -6.45
CA HIS A 30 -1.04 -14.59 -5.64
C HIS A 30 -0.06 -15.38 -6.48
N GLY A 31 1.21 -15.35 -6.07
CA GLY A 31 2.20 -16.27 -6.56
C GLY A 31 2.42 -17.36 -5.52
N GLY A 32 3.48 -18.11 -5.67
CA GLY A 32 3.81 -19.15 -4.69
C GLY A 32 4.26 -18.56 -3.37
N VAL A 33 5.23 -17.66 -3.42
CA VAL A 33 5.83 -17.04 -2.24
C VAL A 33 5.48 -15.56 -2.17
N LEU A 34 5.38 -14.90 -3.31
CA LEU A 34 5.11 -13.48 -3.39
C LEU A 34 3.74 -13.23 -4.01
N SER A 35 3.16 -12.11 -3.64
CA SER A 35 1.91 -11.65 -4.23
C SER A 35 2.12 -10.27 -4.81
N THR A 36 1.43 -9.98 -5.90
CA THR A 36 1.43 -8.65 -6.52
C THR A 36 0.11 -7.99 -6.19
N VAL A 37 0.20 -6.83 -5.56
CA VAL A 37 -0.99 -6.09 -5.15
C VAL A 37 -1.03 -4.79 -5.93
N LYS A 38 -2.14 -4.54 -6.60
CA LYS A 38 -2.33 -3.30 -7.33
C LYS A 38 -3.20 -2.38 -6.52
N LEU A 39 -2.69 -1.18 -6.29
CA LEU A 39 -3.35 -0.16 -5.48
C LEU A 39 -3.78 1.01 -6.34
N GLU A 40 -4.93 1.58 -6.02
CA GLU A 40 -5.37 2.82 -6.64
C GLU A 40 -5.26 3.93 -5.62
N LEU A 41 -4.49 4.95 -5.96
CA LEU A 41 -4.31 6.12 -5.09
C LEU A 41 -5.41 7.14 -5.32
N ASP A 42 -5.56 7.55 -6.58
CA ASP A 42 -6.62 8.43 -7.03
C ASP A 42 -7.16 7.84 -8.34
N PRO A 43 -8.33 8.23 -8.79
CA PRO A 43 -8.82 7.74 -10.08
C PRO A 43 -7.76 7.94 -11.16
N GLY A 44 -7.36 6.85 -11.80
CA GLY A 44 -6.34 6.87 -12.84
C GLY A 44 -4.91 6.77 -12.35
N GLN A 45 -4.68 6.78 -11.03
CA GLN A 45 -3.35 6.69 -10.45
C GLN A 45 -3.20 5.37 -9.72
N THR A 46 -2.26 4.55 -10.16
CA THR A 46 -2.07 3.23 -9.56
C THR A 46 -0.64 3.04 -9.09
N MET A 47 -0.49 2.13 -8.14
CA MET A 47 0.80 1.73 -7.61
C MET A 47 0.78 0.22 -7.49
N THR A 48 1.89 -0.41 -7.81
CA THR A 48 2.01 -1.86 -7.70
C THR A 48 2.99 -2.20 -6.60
N ALA A 49 2.60 -3.10 -5.72
CA ALA A 49 3.45 -3.59 -4.65
C ALA A 49 3.63 -5.09 -4.78
N THR A 50 4.84 -5.55 -4.49
CA THR A 50 5.11 -6.97 -4.41
C THR A 50 5.47 -7.27 -2.96
N ILE A 51 4.67 -8.10 -2.33
CA ILE A 51 4.87 -8.47 -0.93
C ILE A 51 4.77 -9.98 -0.79
N THR A 52 5.15 -10.49 0.37
CA THR A 52 5.05 -11.94 0.57
C THR A 52 3.58 -12.34 0.61
N ARG A 53 3.31 -13.57 0.16
CA ARG A 53 1.97 -14.10 0.24
C ARG A 53 1.50 -14.17 1.69
N GLU A 54 2.42 -14.49 2.59
CA GLU A 54 2.10 -14.51 4.02
C GLU A 54 1.60 -13.15 4.49
N ALA A 55 2.27 -12.07 4.07
CA ALA A 55 1.84 -10.73 4.44
C ALA A 55 0.46 -10.40 3.85
N THR A 56 0.22 -10.82 2.60
CA THR A 56 -1.07 -10.60 1.96
C THR A 56 -2.18 -11.27 2.75
N ASP A 57 -1.93 -12.50 3.19
CA ASP A 57 -2.91 -13.26 3.97
C ASP A 57 -3.11 -12.64 5.35
N ALA A 58 -2.01 -12.25 6.00
CA ALA A 58 -2.07 -11.66 7.34
C ALA A 58 -2.83 -10.35 7.35
N LEU A 59 -2.70 -9.56 6.28
CA LEU A 59 -3.41 -8.29 6.16
C LEU A 59 -4.80 -8.46 5.56
N ALA A 60 -5.16 -9.66 5.17
CA ALA A 60 -6.46 -9.97 4.56
C ALA A 60 -6.76 -9.05 3.38
N LEU A 61 -5.79 -8.86 2.51
CA LEU A 61 -5.95 -7.97 1.38
C LEU A 61 -6.86 -8.59 0.31
N ALA A 62 -7.81 -7.79 -0.13
CA ALA A 62 -8.78 -8.18 -1.15
C ALA A 62 -9.19 -6.92 -1.90
N PRO A 63 -9.79 -7.05 -3.09
CA PRO A 63 -10.27 -5.88 -3.82
C PRO A 63 -11.18 -5.03 -2.93
N GLN A 64 -11.04 -3.73 -3.02
CA GLN A 64 -11.78 -2.72 -2.26
C GLN A 64 -11.30 -2.53 -0.82
N THR A 65 -10.27 -3.25 -0.38
CA THR A 65 -9.69 -3.02 0.94
C THR A 65 -8.94 -1.69 0.95
N GLU A 66 -9.21 -0.87 1.93
CA GLU A 66 -8.49 0.38 2.11
C GLU A 66 -7.18 0.11 2.85
N VAL A 67 -6.10 0.64 2.30
CA VAL A 67 -4.76 0.39 2.83
C VAL A 67 -3.93 1.65 2.78
N LEU A 68 -2.75 1.58 3.36
CA LEU A 68 -1.77 2.64 3.31
C LEU A 68 -0.56 2.13 2.52
N GLY A 69 -0.25 2.80 1.43
CA GLY A 69 0.96 2.51 0.68
C GLY A 69 2.12 3.26 1.30
N LEU A 70 3.14 2.54 1.70
CA LEU A 70 4.31 3.11 2.34
C LEU A 70 5.50 3.04 1.41
N CYS A 71 6.26 4.13 1.37
CA CYS A 71 7.43 4.17 0.52
C CYS A 71 8.51 4.99 1.22
N LYS A 72 9.67 4.38 1.40
CA LYS A 72 10.79 5.11 1.98
C LYS A 72 11.24 6.19 1.02
N ALA A 73 11.59 7.35 1.55
CA ALA A 73 12.03 8.47 0.74
C ALA A 73 13.26 8.08 -0.11
N THR A 74 14.10 7.21 0.39
CA THR A 74 15.29 6.76 -0.32
C THR A 74 14.98 5.85 -1.51
N ASP A 75 13.76 5.32 -1.57
CA ASP A 75 13.36 4.41 -2.64
C ASP A 75 12.54 5.10 -3.73
N VAL A 76 12.26 6.38 -3.56
CA VAL A 76 11.47 7.12 -4.54
C VAL A 76 12.35 7.60 -5.66
N LEU A 77 11.94 7.32 -6.88
CA LEU A 77 12.63 7.78 -8.08
C LEU A 77 11.82 8.92 -8.71
N VAL A 78 12.53 9.85 -9.29
CA VAL A 78 11.89 11.01 -9.90
C VAL A 78 12.22 11.01 -11.39
N ALA A 79 11.18 11.18 -12.20
CA ALA A 79 11.35 11.30 -13.63
C ALA A 79 10.62 12.54 -14.13
N ARG A 80 11.08 13.05 -15.23
CA ARG A 80 10.47 14.22 -15.87
C ARG A 80 10.38 13.96 -17.36
N ARG A 81 9.28 14.37 -17.93
CA ARG A 81 9.10 14.32 -19.39
C ARG A 81 9.70 15.54 -20.05
#